data_a113df21fe8ab5d09c815feaefebdfc2
#
_entry.id   a113df21fe8ab5d09c815feaefebdfc2
#
_cell.length_a   1.000
_cell.length_b   1.000
_cell.length_c   1.000
_cell.angle_alpha   90.00
_cell.angle_beta   90.00
_cell.angle_gamma   90.00
#
_symmetry.space_group_name_H-M   'P 1'
#
loop_
_entity.id
_entity.type
_entity.pdbx_description
1 polymer ?
#
loop_
_entity_poly.entity_id
_entity_poly.type
_entity_poly.pdbx_seq_one_letter_code
_entity_poly.pdbx_strand_id
1 'polypeptide(L)'
;ADDMLKMPREIIGGVPEDVRSRAKELENSLNVQGVYREALTWASLLGDSLIVAITDCDDDAIDTPLALGTEDVIKFLVLSKGEYEPDRKVISDISSPHFGMPRLYTVTVGKQKLAFHHSRCHRTRLGKHSIKDAPKFGTSDLQASYQAIKIFDTAILSTGDTIQEANVDVMFLSDLNRKIAAGLEDQVIEYARVVKETKSSTGILLIDAGDAGQPSRYEQKTAQFTGLSDIITKMANVLAGALDRPITVLFGQSASGFASGEEDNKAYYATINGLQESRLRPMQDFVDQFILDKLSASTGQALTYEYPSIANINEVEEATRFASYASGFSSLLQANIVTEDIALREMQARGVLTTITAEDVALAKTLNANGDDDWNSNNSWSSDLTAGDHASAD
;
A
#
# COMPACT_ATOMS: atom_id res chain seq x y z
N ALA A 1 -3.58 1.59 -0.16
CA ALA A 1 -3.83 1.94 1.23
C ALA A 1 -2.92 1.15 2.17
N ASP A 2 -3.00 -0.18 2.19
CA ASP A 2 -2.25 -1.02 3.15
C ASP A 2 -0.74 -0.81 3.09
N ASP A 3 -0.15 -0.66 1.92
CA ASP A 3 1.30 -0.45 1.81
C ASP A 3 1.75 0.89 2.42
N MET A 4 0.93 1.93 2.35
CA MET A 4 1.21 3.22 3.02
C MET A 4 1.11 3.12 4.54
N LEU A 5 0.37 2.14 5.07
CA LEU A 5 0.14 1.95 6.51
C LEU A 5 1.00 0.84 7.13
N LYS A 6 1.84 0.14 6.33
CA LYS A 6 2.73 -0.94 6.82
C LYS A 6 3.72 -0.44 7.87
N MET A 7 4.27 0.75 7.66
CA MET A 7 5.18 1.39 8.61
C MET A 7 4.45 2.59 9.21
N PRO A 8 4.02 2.49 10.46
CA PRO A 8 3.39 3.61 11.15
C PRO A 8 4.42 4.74 11.32
N ARG A 9 3.90 5.96 11.41
CA ARG A 9 4.73 7.12 11.74
C ARG A 9 5.36 6.98 13.11
N GLU A 10 6.54 7.55 13.28
CA GLU A 10 7.23 7.63 14.56
C GLU A 10 7.28 9.07 15.04
N ILE A 11 6.90 9.29 16.30
CA ILE A 11 7.02 10.60 16.94
C ILE A 11 8.50 10.83 17.25
N ILE A 12 9.07 11.89 16.66
CA ILE A 12 10.47 12.25 16.81
C ILE A 12 10.66 13.42 17.81
N GLY A 13 11.93 13.63 18.21
CA GLY A 13 12.28 14.61 19.23
C GLY A 13 12.21 14.02 20.63
N GLY A 14 12.91 14.61 21.58
CA GLY A 14 13.07 14.13 22.98
C GLY A 14 11.75 14.05 23.79
N VAL A 15 10.73 13.44 23.19
CA VAL A 15 9.39 13.27 23.78
C VAL A 15 9.44 12.17 24.84
N PRO A 16 8.96 12.43 26.07
CA PRO A 16 8.86 11.43 27.11
C PRO A 16 8.06 10.20 26.67
N GLU A 17 8.47 9.02 27.14
CA GLU A 17 7.85 7.75 26.73
C GLU A 17 6.37 7.63 27.18
N ASP A 18 6.03 8.24 28.29
CA ASP A 18 4.64 8.30 28.78
C ASP A 18 3.71 9.06 27.81
N VAL A 19 4.22 10.14 27.20
CA VAL A 19 3.48 10.92 26.20
C VAL A 19 3.31 10.13 24.89
N ARG A 20 4.35 9.42 24.45
CA ARG A 20 4.27 8.52 23.28
C ARG A 20 3.28 7.41 23.49
N SER A 21 3.33 6.75 24.64
CA SER A 21 2.40 5.68 25.01
C SER A 21 0.96 6.20 25.05
N ARG A 22 0.72 7.38 25.62
CA ARG A 22 -0.61 8.00 25.68
C ARG A 22 -1.13 8.40 24.30
N ALA A 23 -0.28 8.91 23.40
CA ALA A 23 -0.66 9.19 22.02
C ALA A 23 -1.11 7.91 21.32
N LYS A 24 -0.34 6.83 21.45
CA LYS A 24 -0.66 5.52 20.89
C LYS A 24 -1.94 4.90 21.45
N GLU A 25 -2.20 5.07 22.75
CA GLU A 25 -3.45 4.63 23.36
C GLU A 25 -4.65 5.38 22.79
N LEU A 26 -4.56 6.70 22.61
CA LEU A 26 -5.60 7.51 21.99
C LEU A 26 -5.84 7.12 20.53
N GLU A 27 -4.78 6.96 19.73
CA GLU A 27 -4.88 6.49 18.35
C GLU A 27 -5.58 5.12 18.26
N ASN A 28 -5.25 4.20 19.16
CA ASN A 28 -5.88 2.88 19.23
C ASN A 28 -7.35 2.96 19.66
N SER A 29 -7.67 3.76 20.68
CA SER A 29 -9.05 3.92 21.17
C SER A 29 -10.00 4.49 20.12
N LEU A 30 -9.49 5.39 19.28
CA LEU A 30 -10.21 6.02 18.17
C LEU A 30 -10.11 5.23 16.85
N ASN A 31 -9.43 4.07 16.85
CA ASN A 31 -9.19 3.25 15.66
C ASN A 31 -8.64 4.03 14.46
N VAL A 32 -7.71 4.93 14.71
CA VAL A 32 -7.19 5.88 13.72
C VAL A 32 -6.59 5.17 12.49
N GLN A 33 -5.89 4.05 12.68
CA GLN A 33 -5.35 3.24 11.58
C GLN A 33 -6.46 2.67 10.67
N GLY A 34 -7.58 2.25 11.26
CA GLY A 34 -8.76 1.83 10.51
C GLY A 34 -9.37 2.96 9.69
N VAL A 35 -9.47 4.15 10.28
CA VAL A 35 -9.96 5.37 9.61
C VAL A 35 -9.10 5.73 8.39
N TYR A 36 -7.77 5.74 8.52
CA TYR A 36 -6.88 6.01 7.40
C TYR A 36 -6.99 4.97 6.29
N ARG A 37 -7.01 3.67 6.66
CA ARG A 37 -7.16 2.59 5.69
C ARG A 37 -8.44 2.73 4.89
N GLU A 38 -9.56 2.95 5.56
CA GLU A 38 -10.86 3.10 4.93
C GLU A 38 -10.91 4.34 4.04
N ALA A 39 -10.45 5.49 4.52
CA ALA A 39 -10.44 6.73 3.76
C ALA A 39 -9.56 6.64 2.50
N LEU A 40 -8.34 6.08 2.61
CA LEU A 40 -7.46 5.84 1.48
C LEU A 40 -8.05 4.85 0.47
N THR A 41 -8.74 3.81 0.95
CA THR A 41 -9.39 2.82 0.09
C THR A 41 -10.51 3.46 -0.72
N TRP A 42 -11.42 4.21 -0.08
CA TRP A 42 -12.50 4.90 -0.77
C TRP A 42 -11.99 5.98 -1.71
N ALA A 43 -10.98 6.76 -1.30
CA ALA A 43 -10.35 7.74 -2.17
C ALA A 43 -9.77 7.08 -3.42
N SER A 44 -9.00 6.01 -3.29
CA SER A 44 -8.40 5.31 -4.45
C SER A 44 -9.45 4.66 -5.36
N LEU A 45 -10.49 4.07 -4.77
CA LEU A 45 -11.53 3.36 -5.53
C LEU A 45 -12.51 4.30 -6.22
N LEU A 46 -13.01 5.32 -5.51
CA LEU A 46 -14.07 6.21 -5.99
C LEU A 46 -13.57 7.62 -6.34
N GLY A 47 -12.31 7.92 -6.03
CA GLY A 47 -11.68 9.20 -6.29
C GLY A 47 -11.85 10.24 -5.18
N ASP A 48 -12.64 9.93 -4.16
CA ASP A 48 -12.95 10.87 -3.10
C ASP A 48 -13.35 10.16 -1.81
N SER A 49 -12.95 10.69 -0.67
CA SER A 49 -13.39 10.27 0.66
C SER A 49 -13.43 11.45 1.61
N LEU A 50 -14.25 11.37 2.63
CA LEU A 50 -14.39 12.37 3.67
C LEU A 50 -14.23 11.74 5.05
N ILE A 51 -13.31 12.25 5.84
CA ILE A 51 -13.19 11.94 7.27
C ILE A 51 -13.93 13.05 8.01
N VAL A 52 -14.87 12.70 8.88
CA VAL A 52 -15.61 13.64 9.73
C VAL A 52 -15.27 13.35 11.18
N ALA A 53 -14.79 14.36 11.91
CA ALA A 53 -14.61 14.28 13.34
C ALA A 53 -15.96 14.54 14.04
N ILE A 54 -16.46 13.55 14.75
CA ILE A 54 -17.64 13.67 15.61
C ILE A 54 -17.14 14.03 17.01
N THR A 55 -17.51 15.22 17.44
CA THR A 55 -17.10 15.78 18.73
C THR A 55 -18.29 15.81 19.71
N ASP A 56 -18.02 16.13 20.94
CA ASP A 56 -19.00 16.26 22.03
C ASP A 56 -19.75 17.60 22.01
N CYS A 57 -19.71 18.33 20.88
CA CYS A 57 -20.48 19.56 20.73
C CYS A 57 -21.99 19.30 20.61
N ASP A 58 -22.80 20.33 20.85
CA ASP A 58 -24.23 20.29 20.61
C ASP A 58 -24.56 20.06 19.13
N ASP A 59 -25.63 19.29 18.87
CA ASP A 59 -26.06 18.94 17.51
C ASP A 59 -26.31 20.17 16.61
N ASP A 60 -26.72 21.30 17.19
CA ASP A 60 -26.93 22.57 16.47
C ASP A 60 -25.64 23.31 16.13
N ALA A 61 -24.49 22.87 16.65
CA ALA A 61 -23.18 23.52 16.44
C ALA A 61 -22.30 22.82 15.40
N ILE A 62 -22.72 21.74 14.79
CA ILE A 62 -21.93 20.94 13.83
C ILE A 62 -21.59 21.70 12.53
N ASP A 63 -22.41 22.68 12.14
CA ASP A 63 -22.21 23.52 10.96
C ASP A 63 -21.35 24.78 11.26
N THR A 64 -20.95 24.96 12.50
CA THR A 64 -20.06 26.03 12.96
C THR A 64 -18.60 25.58 12.98
N PRO A 65 -17.63 26.52 12.90
CA PRO A 65 -16.23 26.17 13.01
C PRO A 65 -15.90 25.38 14.28
N LEU A 66 -14.99 24.39 14.14
CA LEU A 66 -14.49 23.61 15.26
C LEU A 66 -13.81 24.53 16.30
N ALA A 67 -14.21 24.40 17.56
CA ALA A 67 -13.55 25.09 18.68
C ALA A 67 -12.40 24.23 19.21
N LEU A 68 -11.22 24.37 18.57
CA LEU A 68 -10.01 23.62 18.97
C LEU A 68 -9.70 23.81 20.45
N GLY A 69 -9.42 22.71 21.14
CA GLY A 69 -9.05 22.68 22.56
C GLY A 69 -10.23 22.67 23.54
N THR A 70 -11.47 22.92 23.10
CA THR A 70 -12.66 22.86 23.95
C THR A 70 -13.54 21.65 23.66
N GLU A 71 -13.52 21.14 22.43
CA GLU A 71 -14.29 19.96 22.02
C GLU A 71 -13.41 18.71 22.01
N ASP A 72 -13.92 17.62 22.54
CA ASP A 72 -13.29 16.31 22.50
C ASP A 72 -13.85 15.46 21.36
N VAL A 73 -12.96 14.79 20.61
CA VAL A 73 -13.39 13.86 19.59
C VAL A 73 -13.92 12.58 20.22
N ILE A 74 -15.11 12.18 19.82
CA ILE A 74 -15.75 10.92 20.23
C ILE A 74 -15.34 9.79 19.26
N LYS A 75 -15.37 10.08 17.96
CA LYS A 75 -15.02 9.14 16.90
C LYS A 75 -14.78 9.86 15.57
N PHE A 76 -14.08 9.19 14.68
CA PHE A 76 -13.99 9.57 13.27
C PHE A 76 -14.95 8.73 12.44
N LEU A 77 -15.68 9.37 11.54
CA LEU A 77 -16.54 8.73 10.56
C LEU A 77 -15.93 8.88 9.19
N VAL A 78 -15.81 7.78 8.45
CA VAL A 78 -15.32 7.79 7.07
C VAL A 78 -16.50 7.64 6.12
N LEU A 79 -16.56 8.50 5.12
CA LEU A 79 -17.63 8.54 4.14
C LEU A 79 -17.05 8.43 2.73
N SER A 80 -17.69 7.60 1.93
CA SER A 80 -17.39 7.42 0.52
C SER A 80 -18.13 8.42 -0.35
N LYS A 81 -17.73 8.50 -1.61
CA LYS A 81 -18.46 9.27 -2.63
C LYS A 81 -19.91 8.78 -2.71
N GLY A 82 -20.85 9.70 -2.56
CA GLY A 82 -22.30 9.42 -2.57
C GLY A 82 -22.95 9.42 -1.19
N GLU A 83 -22.17 9.30 -0.09
CA GLU A 83 -22.67 9.42 1.28
C GLU A 83 -22.62 10.85 1.79
N TYR A 84 -21.92 11.73 1.09
CA TYR A 84 -21.86 13.15 1.38
C TYR A 84 -21.88 13.99 0.10
N GLU A 85 -22.28 15.25 0.25
CA GLU A 85 -22.31 16.25 -0.80
C GLU A 85 -21.52 17.50 -0.37
N PRO A 86 -20.46 17.89 -1.11
CA PRO A 86 -19.76 19.14 -0.87
C PRO A 86 -20.65 20.33 -1.24
N ASP A 87 -20.70 21.37 -0.39
CA ASP A 87 -21.44 22.60 -0.71
C ASP A 87 -20.85 23.27 -1.97
N ARG A 88 -21.71 23.85 -2.77
CA ARG A 88 -21.32 24.66 -3.93
C ARG A 88 -20.70 25.99 -3.54
N LYS A 89 -20.98 26.48 -2.33
CA LYS A 89 -20.35 27.68 -1.79
C LYS A 89 -18.96 27.33 -1.28
N VAL A 90 -17.97 27.99 -1.91
CA VAL A 90 -16.57 27.82 -1.53
C VAL A 90 -16.10 28.98 -0.67
N ILE A 91 -15.05 28.77 0.09
CA ILE A 91 -14.39 29.78 0.89
C ILE A 91 -13.72 30.77 -0.08
N SER A 92 -14.15 32.03 -0.06
CA SER A 92 -13.71 33.09 -0.97
C SER A 92 -12.62 34.00 -0.38
N ASP A 93 -12.27 33.80 0.87
CA ASP A 93 -11.20 34.56 1.52
C ASP A 93 -9.83 34.05 1.03
N ILE A 94 -9.11 34.89 0.29
CA ILE A 94 -7.79 34.58 -0.27
C ILE A 94 -6.75 34.38 0.82
N SER A 95 -6.91 34.99 2.00
CA SER A 95 -6.00 34.85 3.13
C SER A 95 -6.17 33.53 3.86
N SER A 96 -7.26 32.82 3.62
CA SER A 96 -7.54 31.51 4.24
C SER A 96 -6.70 30.41 3.60
N PRO A 97 -6.05 29.54 4.39
CA PRO A 97 -5.38 28.35 3.87
C PRO A 97 -6.35 27.36 3.18
N HIS A 98 -7.65 27.52 3.43
CA HIS A 98 -8.72 26.71 2.83
C HIS A 98 -9.41 27.41 1.66
N PHE A 99 -8.78 28.45 1.08
CA PHE A 99 -9.33 29.17 -0.08
C PHE A 99 -9.74 28.22 -1.20
N GLY A 100 -10.95 28.37 -1.70
CA GLY A 100 -11.50 27.55 -2.79
C GLY A 100 -12.08 26.20 -2.34
N MET A 101 -11.98 25.82 -1.07
CA MET A 101 -12.61 24.60 -0.55
C MET A 101 -14.10 24.81 -0.25
N PRO A 102 -14.95 23.76 -0.30
CA PRO A 102 -16.34 23.84 0.15
C PRO A 102 -16.42 24.27 1.61
N ARG A 103 -17.37 25.15 1.92
CA ARG A 103 -17.55 25.62 3.29
C ARG A 103 -18.18 24.56 4.21
N LEU A 104 -19.11 23.80 3.68
CA LEU A 104 -19.86 22.76 4.40
C LEU A 104 -19.82 21.45 3.61
N TYR A 105 -19.99 20.37 4.31
CA TYR A 105 -20.22 19.03 3.76
C TYR A 105 -21.52 18.49 4.31
N THR A 106 -22.46 18.19 3.44
CA THR A 106 -23.76 17.62 3.82
C THR A 106 -23.67 16.12 3.80
N VAL A 107 -23.89 15.49 4.93
CA VAL A 107 -23.91 14.03 5.13
C VAL A 107 -25.35 13.57 5.22
N THR A 108 -25.70 12.51 4.50
CA THR A 108 -27.04 11.94 4.54
C THR A 108 -27.03 10.68 5.40
N VAL A 109 -27.69 10.72 6.56
CA VAL A 109 -27.85 9.58 7.46
C VAL A 109 -29.31 9.18 7.49
N GLY A 110 -29.66 8.12 6.78
CA GLY A 110 -31.06 7.71 6.62
C GLY A 110 -31.90 8.77 5.91
N LYS A 111 -32.82 9.43 6.65
CA LYS A 111 -33.66 10.53 6.12
C LYS A 111 -33.18 11.92 6.56
N GLN A 112 -32.18 11.99 7.43
CA GLN A 112 -31.68 13.26 7.95
C GLN A 112 -30.49 13.73 7.12
N LYS A 113 -30.40 15.05 6.91
CA LYS A 113 -29.25 15.72 6.29
C LYS A 113 -28.58 16.55 7.37
N LEU A 114 -27.33 16.24 7.65
CA LEU A 114 -26.49 16.94 8.60
C LEU A 114 -25.40 17.70 7.83
N ALA A 115 -25.22 18.98 8.13
CA ALA A 115 -24.21 19.81 7.49
C ALA A 115 -23.04 20.02 8.45
N PHE A 116 -21.87 19.54 8.08
CA PHE A 116 -20.64 19.69 8.87
C PHE A 116 -19.78 20.83 8.32
N HIS A 117 -19.26 21.65 9.22
CA HIS A 117 -18.30 22.69 8.83
C HIS A 117 -16.98 22.06 8.34
N HIS A 118 -16.33 22.69 7.36
CA HIS A 118 -15.10 22.14 6.77
C HIS A 118 -13.98 21.90 7.79
N SER A 119 -13.89 22.67 8.87
CA SER A 119 -12.90 22.48 9.93
C SER A 119 -13.06 21.17 10.71
N ARG A 120 -14.25 20.53 10.65
CA ARG A 120 -14.56 19.24 11.25
C ARG A 120 -14.34 18.08 10.29
N CYS A 121 -13.89 18.38 9.07
CA CYS A 121 -13.82 17.42 7.98
C CYS A 121 -12.47 17.47 7.30
N HIS A 122 -11.94 16.31 6.96
CA HIS A 122 -10.83 16.20 6.02
C HIS A 122 -11.29 15.47 4.77
N ARG A 123 -11.19 16.14 3.62
CA ARG A 123 -11.54 15.58 2.33
C ARG A 123 -10.31 15.18 1.55
N THR A 124 -10.19 13.90 1.23
CA THR A 124 -9.17 13.39 0.33
C THR A 124 -9.75 13.25 -1.07
N ARG A 125 -9.33 14.14 -1.97
CA ARG A 125 -9.80 14.19 -3.34
C ARG A 125 -8.65 13.91 -4.29
N LEU A 126 -8.77 12.84 -5.08
CA LEU A 126 -7.75 12.42 -6.03
C LEU A 126 -7.97 13.02 -7.42
N GLY A 127 -6.88 13.11 -8.18
CA GLY A 127 -6.86 13.69 -9.51
C GLY A 127 -6.48 15.17 -9.51
N LYS A 128 -6.24 15.71 -10.72
CA LYS A 128 -5.92 17.13 -10.90
C LYS A 128 -7.22 17.91 -11.16
N HIS A 129 -7.51 18.85 -10.30
CA HIS A 129 -8.75 19.64 -10.37
C HIS A 129 -8.47 21.12 -10.27
N SER A 130 -9.26 21.91 -11.01
CA SER A 130 -9.29 23.36 -10.87
C SER A 130 -10.05 23.77 -9.59
N ILE A 131 -9.78 24.97 -9.08
CA ILE A 131 -10.54 25.57 -7.97
C ILE A 131 -12.05 25.64 -8.30
N LYS A 132 -12.41 25.88 -9.56
CA LYS A 132 -13.82 25.88 -10.02
C LYS A 132 -14.51 24.53 -9.87
N ASP A 133 -13.73 23.46 -9.80
CA ASP A 133 -14.22 22.09 -9.65
C ASP A 133 -14.20 21.61 -8.18
N ALA A 134 -13.90 22.50 -7.22
CA ALA A 134 -13.82 22.15 -5.80
C ALA A 134 -15.08 21.43 -5.26
N PRO A 135 -16.31 21.79 -5.66
CA PRO A 135 -17.51 21.05 -5.26
C PRO A 135 -17.68 19.70 -5.95
N LYS A 136 -16.94 19.45 -7.05
CA LYS A 136 -17.03 18.17 -7.76
C LYS A 136 -16.17 17.12 -7.09
N PHE A 137 -16.57 15.87 -7.23
CA PHE A 137 -15.82 14.72 -6.74
C PHE A 137 -14.54 14.48 -7.54
N GLY A 138 -13.60 13.83 -6.89
CA GLY A 138 -12.35 13.42 -7.47
C GLY A 138 -12.47 12.27 -8.48
N THR A 139 -11.34 11.88 -9.03
CA THR A 139 -11.20 10.83 -10.04
C THR A 139 -10.48 9.63 -9.45
N SER A 140 -11.05 8.44 -9.61
CA SER A 140 -10.44 7.18 -9.14
C SER A 140 -9.05 6.96 -9.76
N ASP A 141 -8.11 6.44 -8.96
CA ASP A 141 -6.80 5.98 -9.44
C ASP A 141 -6.94 4.86 -10.49
N LEU A 142 -8.00 4.04 -10.39
CA LEU A 142 -8.25 2.94 -11.32
C LEU A 142 -8.74 3.40 -12.69
N GLN A 143 -9.20 4.64 -12.82
CA GLN A 143 -9.74 5.13 -14.08
C GLN A 143 -8.68 5.13 -15.20
N ALA A 144 -7.46 5.51 -14.90
CA ALA A 144 -6.36 5.50 -15.87
C ALA A 144 -5.98 4.07 -16.31
N SER A 145 -6.10 3.12 -15.39
CA SER A 145 -5.73 1.71 -15.61
C SER A 145 -6.88 0.83 -16.10
N TYR A 146 -8.10 1.38 -16.18
CA TYR A 146 -9.31 0.61 -16.49
C TYR A 146 -9.19 -0.19 -17.78
N GLN A 147 -8.65 0.42 -18.85
CA GLN A 147 -8.49 -0.26 -20.13
C GLN A 147 -7.49 -1.41 -20.05
N ALA A 148 -6.39 -1.24 -19.32
CA ALA A 148 -5.40 -2.30 -19.12
C ALA A 148 -5.98 -3.49 -18.32
N ILE A 149 -6.76 -3.19 -17.28
CA ILE A 149 -7.47 -4.21 -16.49
C ILE A 149 -8.42 -5.01 -17.38
N LYS A 150 -9.23 -4.32 -18.20
CA LYS A 150 -10.19 -4.97 -19.10
C LYS A 150 -9.50 -5.86 -20.15
N ILE A 151 -8.40 -5.37 -20.74
CA ILE A 151 -7.64 -6.15 -21.74
C ILE A 151 -7.05 -7.40 -21.08
N PHE A 152 -6.47 -7.28 -19.89
CA PHE A 152 -5.90 -8.40 -19.15
C PHE A 152 -6.98 -9.45 -18.81
N ASP A 153 -8.12 -9.02 -18.28
CA ASP A 153 -9.25 -9.88 -17.94
C ASP A 153 -9.76 -10.64 -19.19
N THR A 154 -9.97 -9.92 -20.29
CA THR A 154 -10.38 -10.54 -21.56
C THR A 154 -9.35 -11.55 -22.07
N ALA A 155 -8.06 -11.26 -21.92
CA ALA A 155 -7.00 -12.17 -22.36
C ALA A 155 -6.99 -13.46 -21.53
N ILE A 156 -7.17 -13.37 -20.23
CA ILE A 156 -7.25 -14.55 -19.35
C ILE A 156 -8.46 -15.40 -19.70
N LEU A 157 -9.64 -14.79 -19.85
CA LEU A 157 -10.87 -15.49 -20.22
C LEU A 157 -10.74 -16.19 -21.58
N SER A 158 -10.27 -15.47 -22.61
CA SER A 158 -10.07 -16.02 -23.96
C SER A 158 -9.03 -17.15 -23.97
N THR A 159 -8.00 -17.05 -23.12
CA THR A 159 -7.02 -18.14 -22.97
C THR A 159 -7.66 -19.36 -22.34
N GLY A 160 -8.50 -19.19 -21.32
CA GLY A 160 -9.27 -20.28 -20.71
C GLY A 160 -10.19 -20.98 -21.72
N ASP A 161 -10.92 -20.21 -22.51
CA ASP A 161 -11.79 -20.73 -23.56
C ASP A 161 -10.98 -21.49 -24.62
N THR A 162 -9.85 -20.93 -25.07
CA THR A 162 -8.96 -21.59 -26.03
C THR A 162 -8.41 -22.93 -25.50
N ILE A 163 -8.08 -23.02 -24.21
CA ILE A 163 -7.62 -24.25 -23.56
C ILE A 163 -8.76 -25.28 -23.53
N GLN A 164 -9.99 -24.84 -23.27
CA GLN A 164 -11.15 -25.73 -23.27
C GLN A 164 -11.46 -26.23 -24.69
N GLU A 165 -11.42 -25.36 -25.69
CA GLU A 165 -11.68 -25.72 -27.11
C GLU A 165 -10.56 -26.56 -27.73
N ALA A 166 -9.35 -26.53 -27.17
CA ALA A 166 -8.21 -27.28 -27.69
C ALA A 166 -8.35 -28.81 -27.59
N ASN A 167 -9.24 -29.27 -26.75
CA ASN A 167 -9.54 -30.67 -26.59
C ASN A 167 -10.83 -31.06 -27.31
N VAL A 168 -11.06 -30.49 -28.48
CA VAL A 168 -12.23 -30.90 -29.31
C VAL A 168 -11.98 -32.23 -29.96
N ASP A 169 -12.81 -33.19 -29.61
CA ASP A 169 -12.87 -34.47 -30.24
C ASP A 169 -13.68 -34.34 -31.54
N VAL A 170 -13.05 -34.65 -32.66
CA VAL A 170 -13.72 -34.66 -33.96
C VAL A 170 -14.06 -36.11 -34.34
N MET A 171 -15.35 -36.41 -34.42
CA MET A 171 -15.83 -37.71 -34.82
C MET A 171 -16.45 -37.60 -36.21
N PHE A 172 -15.88 -38.36 -37.15
CA PHE A 172 -16.42 -38.48 -38.49
C PHE A 172 -17.38 -39.67 -38.54
N LEU A 173 -18.66 -39.41 -38.71
CA LEU A 173 -19.68 -40.42 -38.81
C LEU A 173 -20.06 -40.61 -40.26
N SER A 174 -20.09 -41.87 -40.73
CA SER A 174 -20.65 -42.21 -42.04
C SER A 174 -22.12 -41.87 -42.07
N ASP A 175 -22.58 -41.33 -43.18
CA ASP A 175 -24.01 -41.03 -43.46
C ASP A 175 -24.65 -39.99 -42.45
N LEU A 176 -23.88 -39.16 -41.77
CA LEU A 176 -24.40 -38.18 -40.82
C LEU A 176 -25.50 -37.30 -41.42
N ASN A 177 -25.30 -36.76 -42.61
CA ASN A 177 -26.27 -35.92 -43.29
C ASN A 177 -27.57 -36.68 -43.63
N ARG A 178 -27.45 -37.94 -43.97
CA ARG A 178 -28.62 -38.79 -44.27
C ARG A 178 -29.42 -39.12 -43.00
N LYS A 179 -28.73 -39.37 -41.88
CA LYS A 179 -29.34 -39.59 -40.57
C LYS A 179 -30.10 -38.39 -40.10
N ILE A 180 -29.49 -37.19 -40.22
CA ILE A 180 -30.13 -35.92 -39.87
C ILE A 180 -31.35 -35.67 -40.78
N ALA A 181 -31.23 -35.87 -42.11
CA ALA A 181 -32.34 -35.69 -43.03
C ALA A 181 -33.49 -36.70 -42.79
N ALA A 182 -33.21 -37.83 -42.15
CA ALA A 182 -34.21 -38.86 -41.78
C ALA A 182 -34.84 -38.59 -40.37
N GLY A 183 -34.49 -37.49 -39.66
CA GLY A 183 -35.00 -37.16 -38.33
C GLY A 183 -34.45 -38.06 -37.21
N LEU A 184 -33.22 -38.56 -37.38
CA LEU A 184 -32.54 -39.45 -36.42
C LEU A 184 -31.48 -38.73 -35.58
N GLU A 185 -31.62 -37.40 -35.36
CA GLU A 185 -30.67 -36.56 -34.61
C GLU A 185 -30.45 -37.08 -33.19
N ASP A 186 -31.53 -37.52 -32.53
CA ASP A 186 -31.45 -38.05 -31.16
C ASP A 186 -30.53 -39.27 -31.05
N GLN A 187 -30.54 -40.16 -32.07
CA GLN A 187 -29.64 -41.30 -32.10
C GLN A 187 -28.18 -40.91 -32.29
N VAL A 188 -27.92 -39.86 -33.07
CA VAL A 188 -26.56 -39.31 -33.26
C VAL A 188 -26.05 -38.68 -31.98
N ILE A 189 -26.90 -37.93 -31.30
CA ILE A 189 -26.56 -37.30 -30.02
C ILE A 189 -26.28 -38.37 -28.94
N GLU A 190 -27.13 -39.38 -28.85
CA GLU A 190 -26.97 -40.48 -27.91
C GLU A 190 -25.68 -41.27 -28.18
N TYR A 191 -25.34 -41.53 -29.44
CA TYR A 191 -24.09 -42.16 -29.82
C TYR A 191 -22.88 -41.30 -29.40
N ALA A 192 -22.92 -39.99 -29.66
CA ALA A 192 -21.87 -39.10 -29.26
C ALA A 192 -21.71 -39.04 -27.73
N ARG A 193 -22.82 -39.11 -26.98
CA ARG A 193 -22.83 -39.18 -25.51
C ARG A 193 -22.16 -40.46 -25.00
N VAL A 194 -22.50 -41.60 -25.54
CA VAL A 194 -21.90 -42.90 -25.17
C VAL A 194 -20.39 -42.92 -25.47
N VAL A 195 -19.97 -42.38 -26.62
CA VAL A 195 -18.54 -42.26 -26.95
C VAL A 195 -17.80 -41.34 -25.94
N LYS A 196 -18.40 -40.23 -25.57
CA LYS A 196 -17.83 -39.30 -24.58
C LYS A 196 -17.72 -39.95 -23.19
N GLU A 197 -18.74 -40.66 -22.75
CA GLU A 197 -18.77 -41.37 -21.46
C GLU A 197 -17.75 -42.52 -21.42
N THR A 198 -17.65 -43.32 -22.46
CA THR A 198 -16.65 -44.40 -22.55
C THR A 198 -15.24 -43.89 -22.57
N LYS A 199 -14.96 -42.81 -23.28
CA LYS A 199 -13.64 -42.16 -23.28
C LYS A 199 -13.26 -41.65 -21.90
N SER A 200 -14.21 -41.02 -21.19
CA SER A 200 -13.95 -40.40 -19.88
C SER A 200 -13.77 -41.41 -18.75
N SER A 201 -14.51 -42.55 -18.76
CA SER A 201 -14.55 -43.48 -17.63
C SER A 201 -13.59 -44.66 -17.74
N THR A 202 -13.31 -45.14 -18.95
CA THR A 202 -12.54 -46.38 -19.16
C THR A 202 -11.26 -46.21 -19.96
N GLY A 203 -11.04 -45.04 -20.56
CA GLY A 203 -9.92 -44.79 -21.49
C GLY A 203 -10.05 -45.58 -22.80
N ILE A 204 -11.18 -46.24 -23.04
CA ILE A 204 -11.48 -47.04 -24.25
C ILE A 204 -12.41 -46.22 -25.13
N LEU A 205 -12.04 -46.05 -26.37
CA LEU A 205 -12.85 -45.39 -27.37
C LEU A 205 -13.51 -46.41 -28.26
N LEU A 206 -14.85 -46.49 -28.23
CA LEU A 206 -15.64 -47.33 -29.11
C LEU A 206 -16.09 -46.53 -30.33
N ILE A 207 -15.69 -46.94 -31.52
CA ILE A 207 -16.05 -46.29 -32.78
C ILE A 207 -16.59 -47.38 -33.69
N ASP A 208 -17.70 -47.06 -34.38
CA ASP A 208 -18.24 -47.91 -35.44
C ASP A 208 -17.25 -48.00 -36.62
N ALA A 209 -16.91 -49.19 -37.02
CA ALA A 209 -15.97 -49.40 -38.13
C ALA A 209 -16.53 -48.92 -39.49
N GLY A 210 -17.84 -48.63 -39.56
CA GLY A 210 -18.49 -48.20 -40.80
C GLY A 210 -18.43 -49.19 -41.91
N ASP A 211 -19.04 -48.87 -43.07
CA ASP A 211 -18.96 -49.64 -44.25
C ASP A 211 -17.59 -49.52 -44.95
N ALA A 212 -17.19 -50.57 -45.71
CA ALA A 212 -15.86 -50.68 -46.32
C ALA A 212 -15.46 -49.51 -47.26
N GLY A 213 -16.39 -48.61 -47.59
CA GLY A 213 -16.14 -47.43 -48.42
C GLY A 213 -15.91 -46.09 -47.66
N GLN A 214 -16.38 -45.99 -46.42
CA GLN A 214 -16.21 -44.75 -45.60
C GLN A 214 -16.21 -45.10 -44.09
N PRO A 215 -15.07 -45.51 -43.54
CA PRO A 215 -14.98 -45.86 -42.13
C PRO A 215 -15.18 -44.62 -41.26
N SER A 216 -15.90 -44.82 -40.15
CA SER A 216 -15.98 -43.83 -39.10
C SER A 216 -14.58 -43.57 -38.54
N ARG A 217 -14.23 -42.31 -38.37
CA ARG A 217 -12.88 -41.88 -37.95
C ARG A 217 -12.97 -40.92 -36.77
N TYR A 218 -12.08 -41.13 -35.84
CA TYR A 218 -11.90 -40.23 -34.71
C TYR A 218 -10.57 -39.54 -34.83
N GLU A 219 -10.57 -38.24 -34.69
CA GLU A 219 -9.37 -37.43 -34.63
C GLU A 219 -9.42 -36.54 -33.38
N GLN A 220 -8.40 -36.61 -32.58
CA GLN A 220 -8.19 -35.64 -31.52
C GLN A 220 -7.34 -34.50 -32.07
N LYS A 221 -7.92 -33.32 -32.19
CA LYS A 221 -7.16 -32.12 -32.52
C LYS A 221 -6.58 -31.53 -31.22
N THR A 222 -5.28 -31.69 -31.03
CA THR A 222 -4.53 -31.04 -29.97
C THR A 222 -4.00 -29.71 -30.50
N ALA A 223 -4.46 -28.61 -29.93
CA ALA A 223 -3.84 -27.30 -30.19
C ALA A 223 -2.53 -27.18 -29.44
N GLN A 224 -1.54 -26.56 -30.08
CA GLN A 224 -0.29 -26.24 -29.42
C GLN A 224 -0.45 -24.91 -28.71
N PHE A 225 -0.20 -24.88 -27.40
CA PHE A 225 -0.27 -23.67 -26.55
C PHE A 225 1.07 -22.93 -26.43
N THR A 226 2.01 -23.21 -27.33
CA THR A 226 3.31 -22.55 -27.35
C THR A 226 3.12 -21.04 -27.50
N GLY A 227 3.63 -20.24 -26.53
CA GLY A 227 3.54 -18.78 -26.57
C GLY A 227 2.39 -18.15 -25.77
N LEU A 228 1.36 -18.92 -25.33
CA LEU A 228 0.29 -18.36 -24.50
C LEU A 228 0.82 -17.80 -23.18
N SER A 229 1.74 -18.50 -22.53
CA SER A 229 2.40 -18.05 -21.31
C SER A 229 3.10 -16.70 -21.52
N ASP A 230 3.79 -16.52 -22.64
CA ASP A 230 4.49 -15.28 -22.96
C ASP A 230 3.52 -14.12 -23.20
N ILE A 231 2.38 -14.38 -23.84
CA ILE A 231 1.34 -13.37 -24.07
C ILE A 231 0.76 -12.92 -22.73
N ILE A 232 0.38 -13.85 -21.86
CA ILE A 232 -0.16 -13.54 -20.52
C ILE A 232 0.85 -12.73 -19.69
N THR A 233 2.11 -13.15 -19.72
CA THR A 233 3.19 -12.44 -19.00
C THR A 233 3.38 -11.01 -19.53
N LYS A 234 3.37 -10.80 -20.84
CA LYS A 234 3.46 -9.46 -21.43
C LYS A 234 2.24 -8.60 -21.06
N MET A 235 1.04 -9.16 -21.05
CA MET A 235 -0.17 -8.44 -20.63
C MET A 235 -0.16 -8.12 -19.13
N ALA A 236 0.37 -9.04 -18.30
CA ALA A 236 0.59 -8.79 -16.87
C ALA A 236 1.57 -7.64 -16.64
N ASN A 237 2.65 -7.55 -17.43
CA ASN A 237 3.59 -6.43 -17.36
C ASN A 237 2.94 -5.10 -17.77
N VAL A 238 2.11 -5.10 -18.82
CA VAL A 238 1.36 -3.89 -19.23
C VAL A 238 0.40 -3.45 -18.12
N LEU A 239 -0.29 -4.40 -17.49
CA LEU A 239 -1.18 -4.11 -16.36
C LEU A 239 -0.39 -3.57 -15.15
N ALA A 240 0.74 -4.18 -14.81
CA ALA A 240 1.63 -3.74 -13.73
C ALA A 240 2.10 -2.30 -13.94
N GLY A 241 2.55 -1.98 -15.17
CA GLY A 241 2.92 -0.61 -15.55
C GLY A 241 1.75 0.38 -15.50
N ALA A 242 0.55 -0.04 -15.94
CA ALA A 242 -0.64 0.82 -15.88
C ALA A 242 -1.11 1.10 -14.45
N LEU A 243 -0.85 0.19 -13.51
CA LEU A 243 -1.16 0.34 -12.08
C LEU A 243 -0.01 0.99 -11.28
N ASP A 244 1.11 1.28 -11.94
CA ASP A 244 2.34 1.80 -11.31
C ASP A 244 2.81 0.92 -10.14
N ARG A 245 2.77 -0.41 -10.37
CA ARG A 245 3.17 -1.43 -9.38
C ARG A 245 4.04 -2.49 -10.01
N PRO A 246 5.15 -2.89 -9.35
CA PRO A 246 5.96 -4.00 -9.83
C PRO A 246 5.14 -5.29 -9.98
N ILE A 247 5.45 -6.07 -10.99
CA ILE A 247 4.81 -7.37 -11.23
C ILE A 247 4.98 -8.32 -10.04
N THR A 248 6.10 -8.22 -9.34
CA THR A 248 6.42 -8.97 -8.11
C THR A 248 5.44 -8.66 -6.98
N VAL A 249 5.06 -7.39 -6.82
CA VAL A 249 4.09 -6.96 -5.80
C VAL A 249 2.66 -7.30 -6.21
N LEU A 250 2.34 -7.19 -7.51
CA LEU A 250 0.98 -7.37 -8.00
C LEU A 250 0.58 -8.86 -8.09
N PHE A 251 1.49 -9.73 -8.56
CA PHE A 251 1.22 -11.14 -8.82
C PHE A 251 2.00 -12.11 -7.91
N GLY A 252 2.86 -11.60 -7.03
CA GLY A 252 3.68 -12.43 -6.14
C GLY A 252 4.73 -13.28 -6.88
N GLN A 253 4.96 -13.02 -8.17
CA GLN A 253 5.90 -13.77 -8.98
C GLN A 253 7.24 -13.04 -9.01
N SER A 254 8.29 -13.71 -8.55
CA SER A 254 9.66 -13.26 -8.87
C SER A 254 9.85 -13.36 -10.38
N ALA A 255 10.23 -12.26 -11.02
CA ALA A 255 10.59 -12.28 -12.44
C ALA A 255 11.79 -13.23 -12.61
N SER A 256 11.50 -14.45 -13.07
CA SER A 256 12.53 -15.46 -13.32
C SER A 256 13.54 -14.90 -14.32
N GLY A 257 14.74 -14.55 -13.87
CA GLY A 257 15.87 -14.20 -14.72
C GLY A 257 16.41 -12.77 -14.65
N PHE A 258 15.82 -11.87 -13.84
CA PHE A 258 16.35 -10.52 -13.67
C PHE A 258 16.72 -10.23 -12.21
N ALA A 259 17.97 -9.83 -11.99
CA ALA A 259 18.46 -9.26 -10.74
C ALA A 259 17.77 -7.92 -10.35
N SER A 260 16.87 -7.44 -11.20
CA SER A 260 16.17 -6.16 -11.10
C SER A 260 15.02 -6.12 -10.08
N GLY A 261 14.63 -7.23 -9.48
CA GLY A 261 13.49 -7.26 -8.54
C GLY A 261 13.71 -6.43 -7.27
N GLU A 262 14.96 -6.28 -6.83
CA GLU A 262 15.29 -5.41 -5.68
C GLU A 262 15.20 -3.93 -6.03
N GLU A 263 15.69 -3.53 -7.21
CA GLU A 263 15.62 -2.14 -7.66
C GLU A 263 14.17 -1.70 -7.93
N ASP A 264 13.36 -2.57 -8.56
CA ASP A 264 11.94 -2.32 -8.77
C ASP A 264 11.20 -2.16 -7.45
N ASN A 265 11.51 -2.99 -6.45
CA ASN A 265 10.93 -2.87 -5.12
C ASN A 265 11.40 -1.59 -4.40
N LYS A 266 12.67 -1.20 -4.51
CA LYS A 266 13.18 0.07 -3.96
C LYS A 266 12.47 1.27 -4.59
N ALA A 267 12.32 1.28 -5.92
CA ALA A 267 11.57 2.31 -6.64
C ALA A 267 10.09 2.36 -6.22
N TYR A 268 9.46 1.20 -6.05
CA TYR A 268 8.10 1.09 -5.56
C TYR A 268 7.96 1.67 -4.13
N TYR A 269 8.85 1.32 -3.21
CA TYR A 269 8.81 1.86 -1.85
C TYR A 269 9.07 3.37 -1.81
N ALA A 270 9.93 3.90 -2.68
CA ALA A 270 10.09 5.35 -2.82
C ALA A 270 8.79 6.02 -3.29
N THR A 271 8.05 5.39 -4.21
CA THR A 271 6.72 5.87 -4.63
C THR A 271 5.73 5.84 -3.46
N ILE A 272 5.72 4.75 -2.66
CA ILE A 272 4.85 4.66 -1.47
C ILE A 272 5.18 5.75 -0.44
N ASN A 273 6.46 6.04 -0.19
CA ASN A 273 6.86 7.14 0.70
C ASN A 273 6.34 8.50 0.17
N GLY A 274 6.42 8.74 -1.14
CA GLY A 274 5.83 9.93 -1.76
C GLY A 274 4.31 10.01 -1.60
N LEU A 275 3.61 8.86 -1.63
CA LEU A 275 2.17 8.78 -1.37
C LEU A 275 1.84 8.96 0.12
N GLN A 276 2.69 8.51 1.04
CA GLN A 276 2.53 8.81 2.47
C GLN A 276 2.57 10.32 2.71
N GLU A 277 3.57 11.02 2.16
CA GLU A 277 3.68 12.47 2.30
C GLU A 277 2.52 13.24 1.65
N SER A 278 2.08 12.82 0.47
CA SER A 278 1.09 13.58 -0.31
C SER A 278 -0.36 13.26 0.04
N ARG A 279 -0.67 12.04 0.49
CA ARG A 279 -2.04 11.57 0.75
C ARG A 279 -2.31 11.28 2.21
N LEU A 280 -1.39 10.59 2.88
CA LEU A 280 -1.60 10.17 4.27
C LEU A 280 -1.30 11.30 5.27
N ARG A 281 -0.20 12.07 5.07
CA ARG A 281 0.17 13.17 5.97
C ARG A 281 -0.96 14.18 6.16
N PRO A 282 -1.66 14.69 5.14
CA PRO A 282 -2.77 15.62 5.36
C PRO A 282 -3.93 15.04 6.18
N MET A 283 -4.18 13.73 6.07
CA MET A 283 -5.17 13.04 6.91
C MET A 283 -4.70 12.98 8.37
N GLN A 284 -3.41 12.69 8.56
CA GLN A 284 -2.81 12.62 9.89
C GLN A 284 -2.77 13.99 10.55
N ASP A 285 -2.35 15.03 9.83
CA ASP A 285 -2.36 16.41 10.33
C ASP A 285 -3.76 16.86 10.78
N PHE A 286 -4.82 16.41 10.08
CA PHE A 286 -6.18 16.66 10.51
C PHE A 286 -6.53 15.92 11.81
N VAL A 287 -6.18 14.65 11.95
CA VAL A 287 -6.45 13.84 13.15
C VAL A 287 -5.61 14.34 14.34
N ASP A 288 -4.40 14.82 14.07
CA ASP A 288 -3.45 15.31 15.08
C ASP A 288 -3.93 16.54 15.82
N GLN A 289 -4.80 17.35 15.20
CA GLN A 289 -5.46 18.46 15.89
C GLN A 289 -6.21 18.01 17.16
N PHE A 290 -6.67 16.77 17.17
CA PHE A 290 -7.41 16.18 18.30
C PHE A 290 -6.52 15.36 19.24
N ILE A 291 -5.37 14.86 18.78
CA ILE A 291 -4.50 13.96 19.53
C ILE A 291 -3.18 14.64 19.89
N LEU A 292 -2.33 14.92 18.89
CA LEU A 292 -0.98 15.43 19.15
C LEU A 292 -0.95 16.89 19.59
N ASP A 293 -1.78 17.74 19.00
CA ASP A 293 -1.84 19.16 19.40
C ASP A 293 -2.37 19.31 20.83
N LYS A 294 -3.32 18.48 21.22
CA LYS A 294 -3.84 18.44 22.59
C LYS A 294 -2.78 17.97 23.58
N LEU A 295 -2.02 16.94 23.23
CA LEU A 295 -0.88 16.47 24.03
C LEU A 295 0.26 17.50 24.05
N SER A 296 0.56 18.14 22.93
CA SER A 296 1.55 19.23 22.83
C SER A 296 1.20 20.40 23.74
N ALA A 297 -0.07 20.81 23.79
CA ALA A 297 -0.54 21.84 24.69
C ALA A 297 -0.36 21.46 26.17
N SER A 298 -0.51 20.17 26.51
CA SER A 298 -0.33 19.68 27.88
C SER A 298 1.12 19.54 28.30
N THR A 299 2.03 19.28 27.36
CA THR A 299 3.47 19.07 27.60
C THR A 299 4.31 20.31 27.36
N GLY A 300 3.78 21.30 26.64
CA GLY A 300 4.51 22.50 26.23
C GLY A 300 5.58 22.25 25.14
N GLN A 301 5.59 21.06 24.52
CA GLN A 301 6.50 20.67 23.46
C GLN A 301 5.74 20.39 22.17
N ALA A 302 6.24 20.89 21.04
CA ALA A 302 5.70 20.53 19.73
C ALA A 302 6.04 19.08 19.41
N LEU A 303 5.01 18.25 19.16
CA LEU A 303 5.16 16.86 18.75
C LEU A 303 5.22 16.81 17.23
N THR A 304 6.33 16.29 16.69
CA THR A 304 6.52 16.08 15.26
C THR A 304 6.72 14.61 14.97
N TYR A 305 6.47 14.19 13.73
CA TYR A 305 6.62 12.80 13.35
C TYR A 305 7.26 12.65 11.96
N GLU A 306 7.87 11.50 11.75
CA GLU A 306 8.42 11.10 10.46
C GLU A 306 7.96 9.70 10.10
N TYR A 307 8.02 9.39 8.79
CA TYR A 307 7.79 8.04 8.31
C TYR A 307 9.12 7.29 8.24
N PRO A 308 9.27 6.15 8.93
CA PRO A 308 10.43 5.30 8.74
C PRO A 308 10.45 4.77 7.30
N SER A 309 11.64 4.51 6.78
CA SER A 309 11.78 3.97 5.42
C SER A 309 11.09 2.62 5.29
N ILE A 310 10.19 2.49 4.31
CA ILE A 310 9.50 1.22 4.00
C ILE A 310 10.46 0.23 3.29
N ALA A 311 11.54 0.73 2.67
CA ALA A 311 12.56 -0.14 2.13
C ALA A 311 13.15 -0.96 3.28
N ASN A 312 12.92 -2.27 3.28
CA ASN A 312 13.63 -3.19 4.15
C ASN A 312 15.11 -3.04 3.85
N ILE A 313 15.79 -2.21 4.63
CA ILE A 313 17.24 -2.21 4.65
C ILE A 313 17.57 -3.59 5.21
N ASN A 314 18.19 -4.45 4.38
CA ASN A 314 18.65 -5.75 4.81
C ASN A 314 19.52 -5.52 6.07
N GLU A 315 19.39 -6.35 7.10
CA GLU A 315 20.17 -6.24 8.34
C GLU A 315 21.66 -6.03 8.06
N VAL A 316 22.16 -6.65 6.98
CA VAL A 316 23.54 -6.50 6.49
C VAL A 316 23.80 -5.07 5.95
N GLU A 317 22.86 -4.48 5.22
CA GLU A 317 22.97 -3.10 4.73
C GLU A 317 22.89 -2.09 5.90
N GLU A 318 22.06 -2.37 6.88
CA GLU A 318 21.95 -1.57 8.10
C GLU A 318 23.23 -1.64 8.94
N ALA A 319 23.75 -2.83 9.16
CA ALA A 319 25.04 -3.02 9.82
C ALA A 319 26.19 -2.34 9.06
N THR A 320 26.21 -2.44 7.75
CA THR A 320 27.22 -1.79 6.90
C THR A 320 27.10 -0.26 6.95
N ARG A 321 25.88 0.27 6.95
CA ARG A 321 25.61 1.70 7.08
C ARG A 321 26.04 2.21 8.46
N PHE A 322 25.70 1.47 9.53
CA PHE A 322 26.14 1.77 10.88
C PHE A 322 27.67 1.80 11.00
N ALA A 323 28.35 0.77 10.48
CA ALA A 323 29.81 0.69 10.48
C ALA A 323 30.44 1.86 9.69
N SER A 324 29.85 2.23 8.56
CA SER A 324 30.32 3.37 7.75
C SER A 324 30.16 4.70 8.46
N TYR A 325 29.03 4.92 9.15
CA TYR A 325 28.84 6.12 9.97
C TYR A 325 29.80 6.15 11.17
N ALA A 326 29.92 5.05 11.91
CA ALA A 326 30.83 4.94 13.04
C ALA A 326 32.29 5.24 12.64
N SER A 327 32.74 4.67 11.52
CA SER A 327 34.08 4.93 10.97
C SER A 327 34.24 6.40 10.52
N GLY A 328 33.26 6.98 9.85
CA GLY A 328 33.29 8.37 9.42
C GLY A 328 33.36 9.34 10.61
N PHE A 329 32.54 9.15 11.61
CA PHE A 329 32.54 9.97 12.82
C PHE A 329 33.84 9.79 13.64
N SER A 330 34.33 8.56 13.76
CA SER A 330 35.64 8.31 14.39
C SER A 330 36.78 9.09 13.70
N SER A 331 36.78 9.11 12.38
CA SER A 331 37.78 9.88 11.62
C SER A 331 37.67 11.40 11.83
N LEU A 332 36.44 11.93 11.92
CA LEU A 332 36.19 13.35 12.18
C LEU A 332 36.60 13.77 13.59
N LEU A 333 36.34 12.88 14.58
CA LEU A 333 36.78 13.08 15.97
C LEU A 333 38.30 13.05 16.09
N GLN A 334 38.98 12.09 15.47
CA GLN A 334 40.45 11.98 15.46
C GLN A 334 41.11 13.18 14.77
N ALA A 335 40.46 13.73 13.76
CA ALA A 335 40.93 14.93 13.07
C ALA A 335 40.64 16.26 13.83
N ASN A 336 39.99 16.17 15.01
CA ASN A 336 39.52 17.33 15.80
C ASN A 336 38.63 18.31 14.99
N ILE A 337 37.91 17.80 13.96
CA ILE A 337 37.01 18.62 13.14
C ILE A 337 35.66 18.79 13.85
N VAL A 338 35.23 17.75 14.59
CA VAL A 338 33.94 17.68 15.29
C VAL A 338 34.20 17.28 16.74
N THR A 339 33.47 17.87 17.68
CA THR A 339 33.50 17.48 19.09
C THR A 339 32.55 16.29 19.35
N GLU A 340 32.78 15.57 20.45
CA GLU A 340 31.99 14.37 20.77
C GLU A 340 30.50 14.68 20.92
N ASP A 341 30.14 15.81 21.51
CA ASP A 341 28.76 16.24 21.69
C ASP A 341 28.05 16.51 20.35
N ILE A 342 28.77 17.08 19.38
CA ILE A 342 28.24 17.31 18.03
C ILE A 342 28.10 15.98 17.30
N ALA A 343 29.08 15.08 17.41
CA ALA A 343 29.02 13.75 16.81
C ALA A 343 27.84 12.93 17.34
N LEU A 344 27.61 12.94 18.65
CA LEU A 344 26.50 12.26 19.29
C LEU A 344 25.13 12.80 18.83
N ARG A 345 24.98 14.13 18.76
CA ARG A 345 23.76 14.76 18.25
C ARG A 345 23.49 14.42 16.80
N GLU A 346 24.52 14.42 15.98
CA GLU A 346 24.38 14.08 14.57
C GLU A 346 24.05 12.60 14.36
N MET A 347 24.66 11.70 15.16
CA MET A 347 24.31 10.27 15.16
C MET A 347 22.88 10.03 15.63
N GLN A 348 22.42 10.77 16.64
CA GLN A 348 21.04 10.73 17.11
C GLN A 348 20.08 11.24 16.03
N ALA A 349 20.38 12.39 15.40
CA ALA A 349 19.56 12.95 14.33
C ALA A 349 19.45 12.03 13.12
N ARG A 350 20.45 11.21 12.86
CA ARG A 350 20.46 10.20 11.78
C ARG A 350 19.85 8.85 12.19
N GLY A 351 19.36 8.73 13.41
CA GLY A 351 18.79 7.48 13.92
C GLY A 351 19.81 6.35 14.10
N VAL A 352 21.11 6.65 14.13
CA VAL A 352 22.18 5.68 14.34
C VAL A 352 22.24 5.24 15.80
N LEU A 353 21.94 6.16 16.71
CA LEU A 353 21.88 5.94 18.14
C LEU A 353 20.55 6.44 18.67
N THR A 354 19.64 5.51 19.01
CA THR A 354 18.26 5.86 19.41
C THR A 354 18.07 6.00 20.92
N THR A 355 19.00 5.48 21.72
CA THR A 355 18.90 5.43 23.19
C THR A 355 19.64 6.56 23.92
N ILE A 356 20.31 7.45 23.19
CA ILE A 356 21.07 8.56 23.81
C ILE A 356 20.09 9.61 24.29
N THR A 357 20.23 9.98 25.56
CA THR A 357 19.45 11.03 26.20
C THR A 357 20.13 12.40 26.09
N ALA A 358 19.36 13.48 26.33
CA ALA A 358 19.93 14.81 26.39
C ALA A 358 20.98 14.96 27.53
N GLU A 359 20.87 14.14 28.58
CA GLU A 359 21.82 14.06 29.68
C GLU A 359 23.17 13.49 29.26
N ASP A 360 23.16 12.43 28.42
CA ASP A 360 24.38 11.81 27.88
C ASP A 360 25.15 12.81 26.98
N VAL A 361 24.44 13.57 26.17
CA VAL A 361 25.03 14.62 25.33
C VAL A 361 25.60 15.77 26.20
N ALA A 362 24.92 16.14 27.28
CA ALA A 362 25.40 17.14 28.22
C ALA A 362 26.63 16.64 28.99
N LEU A 363 26.65 15.34 29.36
CA LEU A 363 27.81 14.71 30.01
C LEU A 363 29.03 14.70 29.08
N ALA A 364 28.87 14.29 27.82
CA ALA A 364 29.93 14.32 26.81
C ALA A 364 30.50 15.74 26.62
N LYS A 365 29.64 16.77 26.65
CA LYS A 365 30.06 18.17 26.56
C LYS A 365 30.87 18.61 27.78
N THR A 366 30.52 18.19 29.00
CA THR A 366 31.25 18.54 30.23
C THR A 366 32.59 17.84 30.32
N LEU A 367 32.68 16.58 29.87
CA LEU A 367 33.93 15.81 29.81
C LEU A 367 34.93 16.48 28.83
N ASN A 368 34.47 16.86 27.65
CA ASN A 368 35.29 17.60 26.69
C ASN A 368 35.77 18.99 27.21
N ALA A 369 34.95 19.68 28.00
CA ALA A 369 35.29 21.00 28.56
C ALA A 369 36.35 20.90 29.66
N ASN A 370 36.46 19.79 30.36
CA ASN A 370 37.37 19.59 31.47
C ASN A 370 38.71 18.98 31.05
N GLY A 371 38.89 18.57 29.79
CA GLY A 371 40.16 18.08 29.27
C GLY A 371 40.69 16.81 29.97
N ASP A 372 39.82 16.05 30.62
CA ASP A 372 40.22 14.85 31.35
C ASP A 372 40.33 13.66 30.39
N ASP A 373 41.57 13.22 30.13
CA ASP A 373 41.96 12.04 29.38
C ASP A 373 41.55 10.71 30.08
N ASP A 374 40.83 10.77 31.18
CA ASP A 374 40.45 9.59 32.00
C ASP A 374 39.40 8.67 31.39
N TRP A 375 38.68 9.09 30.32
CA TRP A 375 37.74 8.27 29.63
C TRP A 375 38.39 7.09 28.86
N ASN A 376 39.62 7.29 28.42
CA ASN A 376 40.34 6.28 27.61
C ASN A 376 41.00 5.17 28.44
N SER A 377 41.10 5.31 29.75
CA SER A 377 41.78 4.36 30.62
C SER A 377 40.85 3.25 31.19
N ASN A 378 39.52 3.46 31.19
CA ASN A 378 38.54 2.54 31.77
C ASN A 378 37.72 1.70 30.79
N ASN A 379 37.78 1.93 29.49
CA ASN A 379 37.07 1.17 28.49
C ASN A 379 38.00 0.25 27.67
N SER A 380 38.57 -0.79 28.32
CA SER A 380 39.26 -1.88 27.64
C SER A 380 38.32 -2.92 27.03
N TRP A 381 37.30 -2.47 26.30
CA TRP A 381 36.36 -3.35 25.61
C TRP A 381 36.80 -3.76 24.18
N SER A 382 38.01 -3.37 23.74
CA SER A 382 38.45 -3.59 22.36
C SER A 382 39.41 -4.74 22.14
N SER A 383 39.73 -5.61 23.15
CA SER A 383 40.69 -6.67 22.97
C SER A 383 40.19 -8.10 22.98
N ASP A 384 38.89 -8.35 23.25
CA ASP A 384 38.41 -9.74 23.40
C ASP A 384 37.58 -10.26 22.22
N LEU A 385 37.45 -9.56 21.11
CA LEU A 385 36.66 -10.02 19.95
C LEU A 385 37.51 -10.61 18.79
N THR A 386 38.84 -10.83 18.99
CA THR A 386 39.69 -11.39 17.91
C THR A 386 40.37 -12.72 18.26
N ALA A 387 39.87 -13.46 19.24
CA ALA A 387 40.39 -14.81 19.53
C ALA A 387 39.23 -15.81 19.59
N GLY A 388 38.66 -16.17 18.46
CA GLY A 388 37.77 -17.32 18.30
C GLY A 388 38.43 -18.32 17.35
N ASP A 389 39.01 -19.35 17.96
CA ASP A 389 39.73 -20.47 17.40
C ASP A 389 39.12 -21.10 16.14
N HIS A 390 39.91 -21.17 15.10
CA HIS A 390 39.81 -22.21 14.08
C HIS A 390 40.38 -23.53 14.68
N ALA A 391 39.53 -24.34 15.25
CA ALA A 391 39.83 -25.74 15.49
C ALA A 391 39.30 -26.56 14.31
N SER A 392 40.21 -27.06 13.49
CA SER A 392 40.02 -28.13 12.53
C SER A 392 39.59 -29.41 13.24
N ALA A 393 38.58 -30.07 12.74
CA ALA A 393 38.35 -31.51 13.01
C ALA A 393 38.11 -32.22 11.68
N ASP A 394 38.85 -33.28 11.49
CA ASP A 394 38.87 -34.27 10.40
C ASP A 394 37.51 -34.78 9.92
#